data_4d230b1eab67da501a8ad00db2fc56eb
#
_entry.id   4d230b1eab67da501a8ad00db2fc56eb
#
_cell.length_a   1.000
_cell.length_b   1.000
_cell.length_c   1.000
_cell.angle_alpha   90.00
_cell.angle_beta   90.00
_cell.angle_gamma   90.00
#
_symmetry.space_group_name_H-M   'P 1'
#
loop_
_entity.id
_entity.type
_entity.pdbx_description
1 polymer ?
#
loop_
_entity_poly.entity_id
_entity_poly.type
_entity_poly.pdbx_seq_one_letter_code
_entity_poly.pdbx_strand_id
1 'polypeptide(L)'
;RNPATIADNVGDNVGDVAGMGADLYESYVGSILATFSLGACAGYGWEGMILPILLAVCGILCSIVGTFFVKTEENATQKSLLRSLRTGTYLAAALSAAAAAPLTWFVLGDWGVYAAILCGLVGGCAIGYFTEYYTSDTYKPTQKLAAAAETGSATVIIGGLSLGMMSTIASILIVAAAILISFYAAGGGASFDRGLYGIGIAGVGMLSTLGITLATDAYGPVADN
;
A
#
# COMPACT_ATOMS: atom_id res chain seq x y z
N ARG A 1 6.23 14.63 36.18
CA ARG A 1 5.93 14.40 34.75
C ARG A 1 7.17 14.82 33.96
N ASN A 2 7.68 13.91 33.11
CA ASN A 2 8.90 14.17 32.35
C ASN A 2 8.55 14.95 31.06
N PRO A 3 9.14 16.15 30.83
CA PRO A 3 8.90 16.90 29.59
C PRO A 3 9.26 16.13 28.32
N ALA A 4 10.22 15.21 28.39
CA ALA A 4 10.60 14.37 27.26
C ALA A 4 9.47 13.47 26.79
N THR A 5 8.65 12.93 27.67
CA THR A 5 7.47 12.11 27.32
C THR A 5 6.43 12.92 26.56
N ILE A 6 6.26 14.22 26.94
CA ILE A 6 5.33 15.11 26.22
C ILE A 6 5.87 15.42 24.82
N ALA A 7 7.19 15.67 24.71
CA ALA A 7 7.81 15.93 23.42
C ALA A 7 7.76 14.72 22.50
N ASP A 8 7.94 13.52 23.04
CA ASP A 8 7.84 12.23 22.34
C ASP A 8 6.44 12.05 21.75
N ASN A 9 5.41 12.09 22.58
CA ASN A 9 4.02 11.96 22.15
C ASN A 9 3.58 13.00 21.10
N VAL A 10 4.05 14.25 21.24
CA VAL A 10 3.79 15.30 20.23
C VAL A 10 4.56 15.00 18.95
N GLY A 11 5.81 14.54 19.07
CA GLY A 11 6.67 14.17 17.94
C GLY A 11 6.08 13.06 17.11
N ASP A 12 5.55 12.00 17.74
CA ASP A 12 4.91 10.87 17.06
C ASP A 12 3.68 11.32 16.26
N ASN A 13 2.83 12.19 16.86
CA ASN A 13 1.66 12.70 16.13
C ASN A 13 2.05 13.63 14.96
N VAL A 14 3.13 14.41 15.10
CA VAL A 14 3.62 15.28 14.01
C VAL A 14 4.35 14.46 12.95
N GLY A 15 5.22 13.54 13.34
CA GLY A 15 6.02 12.72 12.41
C GLY A 15 5.19 11.65 11.70
N ASP A 16 4.58 10.77 12.47
CA ASP A 16 3.97 9.56 11.94
C ASP A 16 2.55 9.79 11.41
N VAL A 17 1.80 10.73 11.99
CA VAL A 17 0.45 11.02 11.48
C VAL A 17 0.49 12.12 10.42
N ALA A 18 0.98 13.30 10.76
CA ALA A 18 0.94 14.42 9.83
C ALA A 18 2.03 14.34 8.76
N GLY A 19 3.27 14.02 9.13
CA GLY A 19 4.41 13.93 8.20
C GLY A 19 4.25 12.80 7.21
N MET A 20 4.01 11.57 7.68
CA MET A 20 3.81 10.40 6.82
C MET A 20 2.53 10.54 5.99
N GLY A 21 1.46 11.11 6.56
CA GLY A 21 0.23 11.38 5.82
C GLY A 21 0.45 12.33 4.64
N ALA A 22 1.27 13.36 4.81
CA ALA A 22 1.63 14.30 3.73
C ALA A 22 2.45 13.61 2.64
N ASP A 23 3.42 12.77 3.01
CA ASP A 23 4.27 12.02 2.07
C ASP A 23 3.46 11.02 1.23
N LEU A 24 2.57 10.26 1.88
CA LEU A 24 1.68 9.34 1.19
C LEU A 24 0.70 10.06 0.25
N TYR A 25 0.19 11.22 0.66
CA TYR A 25 -0.67 12.06 -0.18
C TYR A 25 0.08 12.56 -1.42
N GLU A 26 1.32 13.06 -1.26
CA GLU A 26 2.17 13.49 -2.37
C GLU A 26 2.40 12.37 -3.36
N SER A 27 2.79 11.18 -2.89
CA SER A 27 3.03 10.00 -3.71
C SER A 27 1.78 9.56 -4.47
N TYR A 28 0.61 9.66 -3.84
CA TYR A 28 -0.66 9.30 -4.47
C TYR A 28 -1.04 10.29 -5.57
N VAL A 29 -0.96 11.58 -5.30
CA VAL A 29 -1.21 12.63 -6.30
C VAL A 29 -0.21 12.53 -7.45
N GLY A 30 1.07 12.30 -7.16
CA GLY A 30 2.11 12.09 -8.17
C GLY A 30 1.81 10.92 -9.08
N SER A 31 1.35 9.79 -8.53
CA SER A 31 0.97 8.60 -9.30
C SER A 31 -0.24 8.86 -10.20
N ILE A 32 -1.26 9.58 -9.70
CA ILE A 32 -2.44 9.98 -10.48
C ILE A 32 -2.02 10.90 -11.64
N LEU A 33 -1.19 11.92 -11.39
CA LEU A 33 -0.74 12.87 -12.42
C LEU A 33 0.14 12.20 -13.47
N ALA A 34 1.04 11.30 -13.07
CA ALA A 34 1.84 10.52 -13.99
C ALA A 34 0.96 9.66 -14.91
N THR A 35 -0.01 8.95 -14.33
CA THR A 35 -0.92 8.08 -15.09
C THR A 35 -1.86 8.90 -15.98
N PHE A 36 -2.31 10.07 -15.53
CA PHE A 36 -3.07 11.02 -16.33
C PHE A 36 -2.29 11.40 -17.61
N SER A 37 -1.02 11.76 -17.47
CA SER A 37 -0.15 12.11 -18.60
C SER A 37 0.06 10.93 -19.56
N LEU A 38 0.25 9.72 -19.02
CA LEU A 38 0.39 8.50 -19.81
C LEU A 38 -0.92 8.15 -20.55
N GLY A 39 -2.09 8.41 -19.94
CA GLY A 39 -3.39 8.21 -20.56
C GLY A 39 -3.59 9.06 -21.83
N ALA A 40 -3.08 10.27 -21.82
CA ALA A 40 -3.09 11.13 -22.99
C ALA A 40 -2.24 10.57 -24.15
N CYS A 41 -1.09 9.95 -23.84
CA CYS A 41 -0.16 9.38 -24.83
C CYS A 41 -0.63 7.99 -25.32
N ALA A 42 -1.31 7.23 -24.51
CA ALA A 42 -1.71 5.84 -24.81
C ALA A 42 -2.83 5.71 -25.85
N GLY A 43 -3.36 6.84 -26.32
CA GLY A 43 -4.44 6.86 -27.31
C GLY A 43 -5.85 6.57 -26.75
N TYR A 44 -6.00 6.58 -25.43
CA TYR A 44 -7.31 6.46 -24.76
C TYR A 44 -8.05 7.81 -24.65
N GLY A 45 -7.37 8.91 -25.03
CA GLY A 45 -7.97 10.24 -24.99
C GLY A 45 -8.37 10.69 -23.58
N TRP A 46 -9.49 11.35 -23.47
CA TRP A 46 -10.03 11.86 -22.21
C TRP A 46 -10.36 10.74 -21.20
N GLU A 47 -10.83 9.61 -21.69
CA GLU A 47 -11.19 8.46 -20.87
C GLU A 47 -9.98 7.89 -20.11
N GLY A 48 -8.82 7.79 -20.78
CA GLY A 48 -7.56 7.36 -20.16
C GLY A 48 -7.04 8.33 -19.10
N MET A 49 -7.34 9.62 -19.28
CA MET A 49 -6.93 10.66 -18.33
C MET A 49 -7.81 10.67 -17.07
N ILE A 50 -9.12 10.45 -17.20
CA ILE A 50 -10.04 10.54 -16.07
C ILE A 50 -10.06 9.28 -15.21
N LEU A 51 -9.75 8.11 -15.77
CA LEU A 51 -9.82 6.83 -15.07
C LEU A 51 -9.00 6.79 -13.77
N PRO A 52 -7.74 7.24 -13.70
CA PRO A 52 -6.97 7.22 -12.45
C PRO A 52 -7.59 8.07 -11.35
N ILE A 53 -8.25 9.19 -11.71
CA ILE A 53 -8.96 10.05 -10.74
C ILE A 53 -10.19 9.32 -10.20
N LEU A 54 -10.98 8.70 -11.07
CA LEU A 54 -12.17 7.94 -10.67
C LEU A 54 -11.81 6.73 -9.79
N LEU A 55 -10.70 6.04 -10.11
CA LEU A 55 -10.19 4.95 -9.27
C LEU A 55 -9.76 5.46 -7.89
N ALA A 56 -9.12 6.63 -7.83
CA ALA A 56 -8.74 7.24 -6.56
C ALA A 56 -9.98 7.55 -5.69
N VAL A 57 -11.01 8.15 -6.28
CA VAL A 57 -12.28 8.43 -5.57
C VAL A 57 -12.91 7.13 -5.07
N CYS A 58 -13.02 6.11 -5.93
CA CYS A 58 -13.56 4.81 -5.54
C CYS A 58 -12.73 4.16 -4.42
N GLY A 59 -11.40 4.21 -4.52
CA GLY A 59 -10.49 3.65 -3.52
C GLY A 59 -10.66 4.30 -2.14
N ILE A 60 -10.80 5.62 -2.10
CA ILE A 60 -11.07 6.36 -0.86
C ILE A 60 -12.42 5.94 -0.26
N LEU A 61 -13.48 5.87 -1.06
CA LEU A 61 -14.80 5.44 -0.59
C LEU A 61 -14.76 3.99 -0.06
N CYS A 62 -14.10 3.08 -0.78
CA CYS A 62 -13.92 1.69 -0.33
C CYS A 62 -13.10 1.60 0.96
N SER A 63 -12.08 2.45 1.13
CA SER A 63 -11.30 2.54 2.36
C SER A 63 -12.16 3.00 3.54
N ILE A 64 -12.97 4.04 3.37
CA ILE A 64 -13.91 4.50 4.39
C ILE A 64 -14.88 3.38 4.79
N VAL A 65 -15.44 2.64 3.83
CA VAL A 65 -16.29 1.49 4.12
C VAL A 65 -15.51 0.42 4.89
N GLY A 66 -14.26 0.14 4.47
CA GLY A 66 -13.38 -0.84 5.13
C GLY A 66 -13.13 -0.54 6.61
N THR A 67 -13.02 0.74 6.99
CA THR A 67 -12.80 1.12 8.40
C THR A 67 -13.96 0.72 9.33
N PHE A 68 -15.19 0.71 8.86
CA PHE A 68 -16.35 0.28 9.67
C PHE A 68 -16.34 -1.21 10.01
N PHE A 69 -15.56 -2.01 9.32
CA PHE A 69 -15.41 -3.45 9.56
C PHE A 69 -14.25 -3.79 10.48
N VAL A 70 -13.40 -2.82 10.81
CA VAL A 70 -12.34 -2.98 11.81
C VAL A 70 -13.00 -2.93 13.19
N LYS A 71 -13.16 -4.10 13.82
CA LYS A 71 -13.77 -4.25 15.14
C LYS A 71 -12.85 -5.07 16.03
N THR A 72 -12.66 -4.61 17.26
CA THR A 72 -11.86 -5.28 18.28
C THR A 72 -12.62 -5.31 19.62
N GLU A 73 -12.26 -6.26 20.48
CA GLU A 73 -12.77 -6.34 21.86
C GLU A 73 -11.84 -5.55 22.79
N GLU A 74 -12.36 -5.07 23.93
CA GLU A 74 -11.59 -4.27 24.90
C GLU A 74 -10.34 -4.99 25.45
N ASN A 75 -10.31 -6.31 25.48
CA ASN A 75 -9.20 -7.14 25.93
C ASN A 75 -8.48 -7.84 24.76
N ALA A 76 -8.48 -7.26 23.58
CA ALA A 76 -7.87 -7.86 22.40
C ALA A 76 -6.35 -7.98 22.56
N THR A 77 -5.80 -9.14 22.18
CA THR A 77 -4.35 -9.31 22.08
C THR A 77 -3.81 -8.56 20.86
N GLN A 78 -2.53 -8.15 20.90
CA GLN A 78 -1.86 -7.50 19.76
C GLN A 78 -2.06 -8.27 18.44
N LYS A 79 -2.03 -9.59 18.50
CA LYS A 79 -2.27 -10.46 17.35
C LYS A 79 -3.71 -10.35 16.80
N SER A 80 -4.69 -10.18 17.70
CA SER A 80 -6.09 -9.96 17.33
C SER A 80 -6.30 -8.58 16.70
N LEU A 81 -5.62 -7.55 17.21
CA LEU A 81 -5.63 -6.19 16.67
C LEU A 81 -5.10 -6.16 15.23
N LEU A 82 -3.91 -6.71 15.00
CA LEU A 82 -3.31 -6.82 13.67
C LEU A 82 -4.22 -7.59 12.69
N ARG A 83 -4.86 -8.65 13.14
CA ARG A 83 -5.81 -9.41 12.31
C ARG A 83 -7.04 -8.59 11.93
N SER A 84 -7.57 -7.79 12.85
CA SER A 84 -8.70 -6.91 12.59
C SER A 84 -8.36 -5.82 11.58
N LEU A 85 -7.20 -5.16 11.72
CA LEU A 85 -6.69 -4.17 10.76
C LEU A 85 -6.52 -4.76 9.36
N ARG A 86 -5.90 -5.95 9.26
CA ARG A 86 -5.78 -6.66 7.99
C ARG A 86 -7.12 -6.98 7.34
N THR A 87 -8.12 -7.37 8.14
CA THR A 87 -9.46 -7.67 7.61
C THR A 87 -10.05 -6.44 6.96
N GLY A 88 -9.92 -5.27 7.58
CA GLY A 88 -10.36 -4.01 7.00
C GLY A 88 -9.64 -3.70 5.68
N THR A 89 -8.31 -3.85 5.65
CA THR A 89 -7.50 -3.60 4.45
C THR A 89 -7.86 -4.54 3.30
N TYR A 90 -7.98 -5.84 3.55
CA TYR A 90 -8.36 -6.80 2.51
C TYR A 90 -9.79 -6.61 2.02
N LEU A 91 -10.72 -6.20 2.91
CA LEU A 91 -12.07 -5.86 2.51
C LEU A 91 -12.09 -4.61 1.62
N ALA A 92 -11.36 -3.56 2.00
CA ALA A 92 -11.23 -2.36 1.17
C ALA A 92 -10.61 -2.69 -0.20
N ALA A 93 -9.58 -3.56 -0.25
CA ALA A 93 -8.99 -4.03 -1.48
C ALA A 93 -9.99 -4.81 -2.35
N ALA A 94 -10.75 -5.72 -1.76
CA ALA A 94 -11.77 -6.48 -2.49
C ALA A 94 -12.88 -5.58 -3.05
N LEU A 95 -13.34 -4.60 -2.26
CA LEU A 95 -14.33 -3.62 -2.71
C LEU A 95 -13.78 -2.73 -3.82
N SER A 96 -12.52 -2.28 -3.72
CA SER A 96 -11.84 -1.50 -4.75
C SER A 96 -11.70 -2.31 -6.04
N ALA A 97 -11.33 -3.60 -5.96
CA ALA A 97 -11.28 -4.49 -7.12
C ALA A 97 -12.66 -4.64 -7.77
N ALA A 98 -13.70 -4.85 -6.98
CA ALA A 98 -15.07 -4.99 -7.47
C ALA A 98 -15.60 -3.70 -8.11
N ALA A 99 -15.26 -2.53 -7.54
CA ALA A 99 -15.65 -1.23 -8.10
C ALA A 99 -14.86 -0.86 -9.37
N ALA A 100 -13.58 -1.23 -9.42
CA ALA A 100 -12.73 -0.97 -10.58
C ALA A 100 -13.19 -1.72 -11.85
N ALA A 101 -13.81 -2.90 -11.73
CA ALA A 101 -14.27 -3.68 -12.87
C ALA A 101 -15.31 -2.92 -13.74
N PRO A 102 -16.49 -2.55 -13.20
CA PRO A 102 -17.46 -1.79 -13.99
C PRO A 102 -16.91 -0.42 -14.39
N LEU A 103 -16.14 0.24 -13.51
CA LEU A 103 -15.58 1.55 -13.82
C LEU A 103 -14.68 1.51 -15.06
N THR A 104 -13.73 0.56 -15.10
CA THR A 104 -12.82 0.41 -16.23
C THR A 104 -13.56 0.01 -17.50
N TRP A 105 -14.56 -0.85 -17.38
CA TRP A 105 -15.36 -1.28 -18.53
C TRP A 105 -16.19 -0.13 -19.11
N PHE A 106 -16.85 0.67 -18.27
CA PHE A 106 -17.68 1.79 -18.75
C PHE A 106 -16.86 2.95 -19.30
N VAL A 107 -15.64 3.17 -18.76
CA VAL A 107 -14.79 4.29 -19.18
C VAL A 107 -13.94 3.92 -20.41
N LEU A 108 -13.23 2.79 -20.38
CA LEU A 108 -12.27 2.41 -21.43
C LEU A 108 -12.73 1.22 -22.28
N GLY A 109 -13.60 0.36 -21.77
CA GLY A 109 -13.96 -0.89 -22.44
C GLY A 109 -12.83 -1.90 -22.59
N ASP A 110 -11.77 -1.79 -21.77
CA ASP A 110 -10.54 -2.57 -21.88
C ASP A 110 -10.29 -3.40 -20.62
N TRP A 111 -10.46 -4.73 -20.72
CA TRP A 111 -10.19 -5.66 -19.63
C TRP A 111 -8.70 -5.82 -19.31
N GLY A 112 -7.83 -5.49 -20.25
CA GLY A 112 -6.38 -5.52 -20.02
C GLY A 112 -5.95 -4.45 -19.01
N VAL A 113 -6.54 -3.27 -19.08
CA VAL A 113 -6.35 -2.19 -18.10
C VAL A 113 -6.87 -2.60 -16.72
N TYR A 114 -8.04 -3.26 -16.66
CA TYR A 114 -8.55 -3.80 -15.41
C TYR A 114 -7.60 -4.86 -14.79
N ALA A 115 -7.06 -5.75 -15.61
CA ALA A 115 -6.06 -6.72 -15.14
C ALA A 115 -4.80 -6.04 -14.59
N ALA A 116 -4.36 -4.93 -15.19
CA ALA A 116 -3.26 -4.13 -14.67
C ALA A 116 -3.58 -3.50 -13.30
N ILE A 117 -4.79 -2.97 -13.12
CA ILE A 117 -5.27 -2.42 -11.83
C ILE A 117 -5.25 -3.52 -10.75
N LEU A 118 -5.80 -4.71 -11.08
CA LEU A 118 -5.80 -5.84 -10.15
C LEU A 118 -4.38 -6.30 -9.80
N CYS A 119 -3.48 -6.33 -10.77
CA CYS A 119 -2.08 -6.67 -10.54
C CYS A 119 -1.43 -5.72 -9.54
N GLY A 120 -1.65 -4.40 -9.68
CA GLY A 120 -1.18 -3.40 -8.74
C GLY A 120 -1.76 -3.59 -7.35
N LEU A 121 -3.08 -3.76 -7.23
CA LEU A 121 -3.78 -3.95 -5.96
C LEU A 121 -3.30 -5.21 -5.22
N VAL A 122 -3.19 -6.33 -5.91
CA VAL A 122 -2.66 -7.58 -5.35
C VAL A 122 -1.20 -7.43 -4.95
N GLY A 123 -0.40 -6.75 -5.80
CA GLY A 123 0.99 -6.42 -5.50
C GLY A 123 1.13 -5.61 -4.21
N GLY A 124 0.32 -4.57 -4.03
CA GLY A 124 0.30 -3.76 -2.80
C GLY A 124 -0.04 -4.57 -1.55
N CYS A 125 -1.08 -5.40 -1.62
CA CYS A 125 -1.44 -6.30 -0.52
C CYS A 125 -0.32 -7.31 -0.19
N ALA A 126 0.34 -7.85 -1.21
CA ALA A 126 1.45 -8.79 -1.03
C ALA A 126 2.68 -8.11 -0.40
N ILE A 127 3.03 -6.90 -0.85
CA ILE A 127 4.13 -6.11 -0.25
C ILE A 127 3.82 -5.83 1.23
N GLY A 128 2.61 -5.37 1.55
CA GLY A 128 2.19 -5.13 2.93
C GLY A 128 2.33 -6.37 3.81
N TYR A 129 1.93 -7.54 3.31
CA TYR A 129 2.09 -8.81 4.03
C TYR A 129 3.57 -9.16 4.27
N PHE A 130 4.42 -9.06 3.26
CA PHE A 130 5.85 -9.38 3.42
C PHE A 130 6.56 -8.37 4.31
N THR A 131 6.22 -7.08 4.21
CA THR A 131 6.76 -6.05 5.11
C THR A 131 6.42 -6.37 6.55
N GLU A 132 5.16 -6.68 6.85
CA GLU A 132 4.76 -7.06 8.20
C GLU A 132 5.46 -8.34 8.68
N TYR A 133 5.65 -9.34 7.82
CA TYR A 133 6.36 -10.56 8.18
C TYR A 133 7.80 -10.31 8.66
N TYR A 134 8.49 -9.33 8.07
CA TYR A 134 9.88 -9.01 8.41
C TYR A 134 10.02 -7.97 9.53
N THR A 135 8.97 -7.19 9.82
CA THR A 135 9.04 -6.08 10.78
C THR A 135 8.31 -6.34 12.10
N SER A 136 7.27 -7.16 12.09
CA SER A 136 6.48 -7.44 13.30
C SER A 136 7.20 -8.38 14.26
N ASP A 137 7.10 -8.11 15.55
CA ASP A 137 7.59 -8.92 16.67
C ASP A 137 6.91 -10.30 16.76
N THR A 138 5.74 -10.45 16.15
CA THR A 138 4.98 -11.71 16.11
C THR A 138 5.68 -12.79 15.30
N TYR A 139 6.58 -12.42 14.37
CA TYR A 139 7.22 -13.35 13.46
C TYR A 139 8.69 -13.65 13.79
N LYS A 140 9.11 -14.83 13.35
CA LYS A 140 10.47 -15.35 13.63
C LYS A 140 11.62 -14.43 13.20
N PRO A 141 11.59 -13.68 12.10
CA PRO A 141 12.71 -12.84 11.70
C PRO A 141 13.08 -11.82 12.76
N THR A 142 12.11 -11.07 13.26
CA THR A 142 12.30 -10.07 14.31
C THR A 142 12.65 -10.70 15.66
N GLN A 143 12.02 -11.83 16.02
CA GLN A 143 12.34 -12.57 17.25
C GLN A 143 13.79 -13.09 17.26
N LYS A 144 14.32 -13.54 16.11
CA LYS A 144 15.72 -13.95 15.99
C LYS A 144 16.67 -12.78 16.15
N LEU A 145 16.31 -11.60 15.63
CA LEU A 145 17.09 -10.39 15.82
C LEU A 145 17.11 -9.96 17.29
N ALA A 146 15.96 -10.02 17.96
CA ALA A 146 15.87 -9.74 19.40
C ALA A 146 16.73 -10.70 20.24
N ALA A 147 16.72 -12.00 19.92
CA ALA A 147 17.58 -12.99 20.57
C ALA A 147 19.09 -12.73 20.32
N ALA A 148 19.46 -12.17 19.17
CA ALA A 148 20.84 -11.80 18.88
C ALA A 148 21.36 -10.67 19.78
N ALA A 149 20.47 -9.90 20.42
CA ALA A 149 20.84 -8.85 21.37
C ALA A 149 21.57 -9.39 22.61
N GLU A 150 21.28 -10.64 22.98
CA GLU A 150 21.97 -11.30 24.11
C GLU A 150 23.47 -11.52 23.84
N THR A 151 23.89 -11.58 22.58
CA THR A 151 25.28 -11.81 22.17
C THR A 151 26.09 -10.52 22.01
N GLY A 152 25.45 -9.37 22.01
CA GLY A 152 26.09 -8.07 22.00
C GLY A 152 25.63 -7.14 20.87
N SER A 153 25.99 -5.87 20.96
CA SER A 153 25.53 -4.81 20.03
C SER A 153 25.99 -5.02 18.58
N ALA A 154 27.22 -5.55 18.40
CA ALA A 154 27.76 -5.79 17.04
C ALA A 154 26.91 -6.80 16.27
N THR A 155 26.50 -7.88 16.91
CA THR A 155 25.66 -8.92 16.31
C THR A 155 24.25 -8.42 15.97
N VAL A 156 23.69 -7.54 16.80
CA VAL A 156 22.38 -6.90 16.54
C VAL A 156 22.47 -5.97 15.32
N ILE A 157 23.52 -5.16 15.23
CA ILE A 157 23.70 -4.24 14.10
C ILE A 157 23.83 -5.03 12.79
N ILE A 158 24.69 -6.03 12.73
CA ILE A 158 24.89 -6.86 11.55
C ILE A 158 23.61 -7.65 11.22
N GLY A 159 22.97 -8.24 12.22
CA GLY A 159 21.71 -8.97 12.07
C GLY A 159 20.57 -8.08 11.59
N GLY A 160 20.45 -6.88 12.12
CA GLY A 160 19.45 -5.89 11.71
C GLY A 160 19.63 -5.42 10.27
N LEU A 161 20.89 -5.12 9.88
CA LEU A 161 21.20 -4.76 8.49
C LEU A 161 20.87 -5.92 7.53
N SER A 162 21.24 -7.15 7.88
CA SER A 162 20.92 -8.34 7.10
C SER A 162 19.40 -8.54 6.97
N LEU A 163 18.66 -8.39 8.06
CA LEU A 163 17.21 -8.52 8.07
C LEU A 163 16.54 -7.45 7.20
N GLY A 164 17.01 -6.20 7.31
CA GLY A 164 16.53 -5.09 6.47
C GLY A 164 16.77 -5.36 4.99
N MET A 165 17.96 -5.80 4.61
CA MET A 165 18.25 -6.16 3.21
C MET A 165 17.39 -7.33 2.72
N MET A 166 17.14 -8.34 3.56
CA MET A 166 16.26 -9.46 3.19
C MET A 166 14.81 -9.06 3.03
N SER A 167 14.32 -8.10 3.81
CA SER A 167 12.93 -7.64 3.74
C SER A 167 12.59 -6.95 2.40
N THR A 168 13.58 -6.34 1.75
CA THR A 168 13.39 -5.65 0.46
C THR A 168 13.29 -6.60 -0.73
N ILE A 169 13.81 -7.82 -0.63
CA ILE A 169 13.86 -8.76 -1.76
C ILE A 169 12.46 -9.08 -2.28
N ALA A 170 11.54 -9.43 -1.39
CA ALA A 170 10.16 -9.77 -1.78
C ALA A 170 9.46 -8.59 -2.44
N SER A 171 9.59 -7.39 -1.87
CA SER A 171 8.99 -6.16 -2.40
C SER A 171 9.52 -5.83 -3.79
N ILE A 172 10.83 -5.91 -4.02
CA ILE A 172 11.45 -5.66 -5.32
C ILE A 172 10.95 -6.66 -6.37
N LEU A 173 10.90 -7.95 -6.03
CA LEU A 173 10.41 -8.97 -6.96
C LEU A 173 8.93 -8.80 -7.31
N ILE A 174 8.10 -8.44 -6.33
CA ILE A 174 6.67 -8.17 -6.54
C ILE A 174 6.49 -6.96 -7.45
N VAL A 175 7.22 -5.86 -7.21
CA VAL A 175 7.15 -4.66 -8.06
C VAL A 175 7.62 -4.97 -9.48
N ALA A 176 8.74 -5.68 -9.65
CA ALA A 176 9.23 -6.08 -10.96
C ALA A 176 8.22 -6.95 -11.72
N ALA A 177 7.62 -7.92 -11.04
CA ALA A 177 6.57 -8.75 -11.62
C ALA A 177 5.32 -7.93 -11.98
N ALA A 178 4.89 -7.02 -11.10
CA ALA A 178 3.75 -6.15 -11.34
C ALA A 178 3.97 -5.22 -12.55
N ILE A 179 5.17 -4.66 -12.72
CA ILE A 179 5.54 -3.86 -13.89
C ILE A 179 5.39 -4.69 -15.17
N LEU A 180 5.98 -5.88 -15.21
CA LEU A 180 5.93 -6.73 -16.40
C LEU A 180 4.50 -7.19 -16.72
N ILE A 181 3.78 -7.68 -15.73
CA ILE A 181 2.41 -8.17 -15.90
C ILE A 181 1.49 -7.04 -16.37
N SER A 182 1.52 -5.88 -15.72
CA SER A 182 0.66 -4.74 -16.06
C SER A 182 0.99 -4.17 -17.44
N PHE A 183 2.27 -4.12 -17.81
CA PHE A 183 2.70 -3.69 -19.14
C PHE A 183 2.09 -4.56 -20.24
N TYR A 184 2.25 -5.87 -20.15
CA TYR A 184 1.73 -6.79 -21.16
C TYR A 184 0.20 -6.92 -21.12
N ALA A 185 -0.41 -6.90 -19.93
CA ALA A 185 -1.85 -6.97 -19.77
C ALA A 185 -2.58 -5.79 -20.44
N ALA A 186 -2.04 -4.58 -20.32
CA ALA A 186 -2.61 -3.39 -20.96
C ALA A 186 -2.29 -3.27 -22.47
N GLY A 187 -1.66 -4.30 -23.06
CA GLY A 187 -1.38 -4.32 -24.49
C GLY A 187 -0.02 -3.75 -24.90
N GLY A 188 0.95 -3.72 -23.99
CA GLY A 188 2.32 -3.23 -24.25
C GLY A 188 3.07 -4.01 -25.33
N GLY A 189 2.66 -5.24 -25.66
CA GLY A 189 3.18 -5.99 -26.80
C GLY A 189 2.76 -5.44 -28.16
N ALA A 190 1.65 -4.73 -28.24
CA ALA A 190 1.15 -4.10 -29.47
C ALA A 190 1.45 -2.61 -29.52
N SER A 191 1.40 -1.92 -28.38
CA SER A 191 1.69 -0.49 -28.26
C SER A 191 2.44 -0.21 -26.97
N PHE A 192 3.64 0.33 -27.10
CA PHE A 192 4.50 0.67 -25.96
C PHE A 192 3.81 1.65 -24.99
N ASP A 193 3.13 2.67 -25.52
CA ASP A 193 2.45 3.69 -24.73
C ASP A 193 1.29 3.11 -23.90
N ARG A 194 0.55 2.14 -24.46
CA ARG A 194 -0.48 1.39 -23.69
C ARG A 194 0.13 0.59 -22.55
N GLY A 195 1.28 -0.04 -22.80
CA GLY A 195 2.01 -0.76 -21.76
C GLY A 195 2.46 0.17 -20.63
N LEU A 196 2.99 1.35 -20.96
CA LEU A 196 3.36 2.36 -19.96
C LEU A 196 2.15 2.84 -19.15
N TYR A 197 1.01 3.07 -19.83
CA TYR A 197 -0.25 3.38 -19.14
C TYR A 197 -0.66 2.26 -18.18
N GLY A 198 -0.51 1.01 -18.60
CA GLY A 198 -0.76 -0.17 -17.75
C GLY A 198 0.08 -0.17 -16.48
N ILE A 199 1.36 0.20 -16.56
CA ILE A 199 2.22 0.35 -15.37
C ILE A 199 1.71 1.48 -14.47
N GLY A 200 1.41 2.65 -15.05
CA GLY A 200 0.91 3.80 -14.29
C GLY A 200 -0.39 3.48 -13.56
N ILE A 201 -1.36 2.88 -14.25
CA ILE A 201 -2.67 2.55 -13.68
C ILE A 201 -2.57 1.43 -12.62
N ALA A 202 -1.61 0.50 -12.75
CA ALA A 202 -1.31 -0.48 -11.72
C ALA A 202 -0.77 0.20 -10.45
N GLY A 203 0.07 1.24 -10.59
CA GLY A 203 0.52 2.06 -9.47
C GLY A 203 -0.65 2.74 -8.74
N VAL A 204 -1.59 3.33 -9.46
CA VAL A 204 -2.82 3.89 -8.87
C VAL A 204 -3.66 2.80 -8.20
N GLY A 205 -3.76 1.62 -8.81
CA GLY A 205 -4.42 0.45 -8.23
C GLY A 205 -3.78 0.00 -6.91
N MET A 206 -2.45 -0.03 -6.84
CA MET A 206 -1.69 -0.35 -5.62
C MET A 206 -2.02 0.63 -4.48
N LEU A 207 -2.16 1.91 -4.80
CA LEU A 207 -2.45 2.98 -3.85
C LEU A 207 -3.96 3.14 -3.53
N SER A 208 -4.84 2.38 -4.16
CA SER A 208 -6.29 2.51 -3.95
C SER A 208 -6.73 2.21 -2.50
N THR A 209 -5.95 1.43 -1.75
CA THR A 209 -6.19 1.14 -0.33
C THR A 209 -5.49 2.11 0.62
N LEU A 210 -4.86 3.18 0.10
CA LEU A 210 -4.06 4.11 0.89
C LEU A 210 -4.84 4.72 2.07
N GLY A 211 -6.13 5.01 1.90
CA GLY A 211 -6.95 5.59 2.96
C GLY A 211 -7.02 4.73 4.22
N ILE A 212 -7.22 3.42 4.07
CA ILE A 212 -7.25 2.52 5.23
C ILE A 212 -5.85 2.21 5.76
N THR A 213 -4.83 2.19 4.89
CA THR A 213 -3.44 2.04 5.30
C THR A 213 -3.02 3.21 6.19
N LEU A 214 -3.31 4.44 5.77
CA LEU A 214 -3.04 5.64 6.56
C LEU A 214 -3.77 5.64 7.91
N ALA A 215 -5.01 5.15 7.96
CA ALA A 215 -5.74 5.00 9.21
C ALA A 215 -5.06 3.98 10.15
N THR A 216 -4.48 2.91 9.59
CA THR A 216 -3.72 1.91 10.36
C THR A 216 -2.42 2.50 10.91
N ASP A 217 -1.71 3.28 10.11
CA ASP A 217 -0.45 3.93 10.50
C ASP A 217 -0.68 4.96 11.61
N ALA A 218 -1.76 5.75 11.50
CA ALA A 218 -2.14 6.72 12.53
C ALA A 218 -2.58 6.07 13.86
N TYR A 219 -2.93 4.79 13.85
CA TYR A 219 -3.33 4.06 15.06
C TYR A 219 -2.16 3.91 16.06
N GLY A 220 -0.93 3.73 15.60
CA GLY A 220 0.25 3.58 16.45
C GLY A 220 0.39 4.74 17.44
N PRO A 221 0.60 5.98 16.99
CA PRO A 221 0.71 7.15 17.86
C PRO A 221 -0.50 7.38 18.77
N VAL A 222 -1.71 7.06 18.31
CA VAL A 222 -2.92 7.18 19.15
C VAL A 222 -2.95 6.12 20.25
N ALA A 223 -2.44 4.91 19.97
CA ALA A 223 -2.40 3.83 20.97
C ALA A 223 -1.31 4.04 22.01
N ASP A 224 -0.20 4.69 21.67
CA ASP A 224 0.92 4.98 22.56
C ASP A 224 0.64 6.17 23.49
N ASN A 225 -0.28 7.05 23.16
CA ASN A 225 -0.76 8.16 23.97
C ASN A 225 -1.83 7.74 24.98
#